data_96580e834a02685edae87f6965f0f6ed
#
_entry.id   96580e834a02685edae87f6965f0f6ed
#
_cell.length_a   1.000
_cell.length_b   1.000
_cell.length_c   1.000
_cell.angle_alpha   90.00
_cell.angle_beta   90.00
_cell.angle_gamma   90.00
#
_symmetry.space_group_name_H-M   'P 1'
#
loop_
_entity.id
_entity.type
_entity.pdbx_description
1 polymer ?
#
loop_
_entity_poly.entity_id
_entity_poly.type
_entity_poly.pdbx_seq_one_letter_code
_entity_poly.pdbx_strand_id
1 'polypeptide(L)'
;MHKLLQYPPVQESLLYQKMPDDKVECKLCERRCLILPNHKGFCKTRMNINGKLYSLVYGAISAVESRPIEIKPFFHYWPGSTALTFSTWSCNFDCIWCQNSHLSKVEPKPAKSRYCSPEEIVEAALRERDDGLCASFQEPTVLTDWVIPVFKKGSAKGLYCCYVSNGYMTLEALRLLRDSGMNGLKIDVKGDAETYRKYCGGADVEKVWRNAREAKKMGYHVEIVNLVVTDVNDDEECLRGLIERHLKETGPATPLHFTRYYPAYKFHNPPTKVKTLEKAYEMAKKAGVLYSYLGNVHGHKYENTYCPSCGEKLIQRLGYRIVRYRVTDDKKCTKCGKSIPITGRHIRRCPSPFL
;
A
#
# COMPACT_ATOMS: atom_id res chain seq x y z
N MET A 1 22.98 15.45 -25.93
CA MET A 1 22.41 14.52 -24.94
C MET A 1 21.64 15.34 -23.88
N HIS A 2 20.41 14.93 -23.49
CA HIS A 2 19.61 15.71 -22.54
C HIS A 2 20.30 15.73 -21.15
N LYS A 3 20.43 16.91 -20.53
CA LYS A 3 21.20 17.11 -19.27
C LYS A 3 20.78 16.20 -18.11
N LEU A 4 19.53 15.75 -18.07
CA LEU A 4 19.05 14.86 -17.00
C LEU A 4 19.61 13.43 -17.09
N LEU A 5 19.98 12.94 -18.27
CA LEU A 5 20.44 11.58 -18.47
C LEU A 5 21.80 11.25 -17.82
N GLN A 6 22.52 12.26 -17.32
CA GLN A 6 23.74 12.06 -16.55
C GLN A 6 23.52 11.62 -15.10
N TYR A 7 22.30 11.77 -14.56
CA TYR A 7 22.00 11.47 -13.15
C TYR A 7 21.54 10.04 -12.99
N PRO A 8 22.10 9.26 -12.05
CA PRO A 8 21.72 7.85 -11.82
C PRO A 8 20.23 7.60 -11.60
N PRO A 9 19.44 8.51 -10.94
CA PRO A 9 18.01 8.33 -10.82
C PRO A 9 17.19 8.45 -12.11
N VAL A 10 17.82 8.83 -13.23
CA VAL A 10 17.14 8.97 -14.52
C VAL A 10 17.42 7.74 -15.37
N GLN A 11 16.46 6.83 -15.43
CA GLN A 11 16.54 5.58 -16.17
C GLN A 11 15.35 5.41 -17.12
N GLU A 12 15.53 4.77 -18.26
CA GLU A 12 14.43 4.48 -19.18
C GLU A 12 13.38 3.60 -18.50
N SER A 13 12.10 3.99 -18.58
CA SER A 13 10.99 3.28 -17.94
C SER A 13 10.63 2.00 -18.67
N LEU A 14 10.17 0.98 -17.94
CA LEU A 14 9.77 -0.32 -18.48
C LEU A 14 8.41 -0.30 -19.16
N LEU A 15 7.47 0.51 -18.66
CA LEU A 15 6.06 0.47 -19.04
C LEU A 15 5.62 1.75 -19.75
N TYR A 16 5.81 1.80 -21.06
CA TYR A 16 5.29 2.85 -21.92
C TYR A 16 5.13 2.38 -23.36
N GLN A 17 4.41 3.16 -24.15
CA GLN A 17 4.27 2.99 -25.59
C GLN A 17 4.66 4.27 -26.30
N LYS A 18 5.45 4.14 -27.38
CA LYS A 18 5.71 5.24 -28.28
C LYS A 18 4.47 5.56 -29.10
N MET A 19 4.24 6.85 -29.29
CA MET A 19 3.12 7.40 -30.04
C MET A 19 3.67 8.30 -31.16
N PRO A 20 2.86 8.66 -32.16
CA PRO A 20 3.27 9.64 -33.18
C PRO A 20 3.77 10.96 -32.57
N ASP A 21 4.56 11.71 -33.33
CA ASP A 21 5.11 13.04 -32.98
C ASP A 21 5.97 12.99 -31.70
N ASP A 22 6.79 11.95 -31.55
CA ASP A 22 7.63 11.73 -30.38
C ASP A 22 6.89 11.77 -29.03
N LYS A 23 5.58 11.62 -29.02
CA LYS A 23 4.77 11.45 -27.80
C LYS A 23 4.97 10.07 -27.22
N VAL A 24 4.72 9.93 -25.92
CA VAL A 24 4.71 8.62 -25.24
C VAL A 24 3.48 8.48 -24.36
N GLU A 25 2.86 7.30 -24.36
CA GLU A 25 1.85 6.93 -23.38
C GLU A 25 2.51 6.16 -22.22
N CYS A 26 2.41 6.68 -21.01
CA CYS A 26 2.87 5.99 -19.81
C CYS A 26 1.87 4.88 -19.42
N LYS A 27 2.34 3.64 -19.33
CA LYS A 27 1.52 2.46 -18.96
C LYS A 27 1.77 1.96 -17.54
N LEU A 28 2.37 2.78 -16.68
CA LEU A 28 2.69 2.38 -15.32
C LEU A 28 1.46 2.40 -14.39
N CYS A 29 0.62 3.42 -14.48
CA CYS A 29 -0.60 3.54 -13.70
C CYS A 29 -1.79 3.94 -14.57
N GLU A 30 -3.00 3.85 -14.04
CA GLU A 30 -4.25 4.09 -14.77
C GLU A 30 -4.53 5.57 -15.09
N ARG A 31 -3.58 6.47 -14.76
CA ARG A 31 -3.56 7.81 -15.35
C ARG A 31 -3.32 7.78 -16.86
N ARG A 32 -2.61 6.76 -17.37
CA ARG A 32 -2.35 6.58 -18.80
C ARG A 32 -1.93 7.89 -19.48
N CYS A 33 -0.98 8.63 -18.83
CA CYS A 33 -0.58 9.95 -19.30
C CYS A 33 -0.03 9.89 -20.71
N LEU A 34 -0.63 10.65 -21.65
CA LEU A 34 0.01 11.00 -22.92
C LEU A 34 0.97 12.17 -22.66
N ILE A 35 2.27 11.95 -22.85
CA ILE A 35 3.31 12.88 -22.47
C ILE A 35 4.02 13.39 -23.72
N LEU A 36 3.95 14.70 -23.94
CA LEU A 36 4.61 15.39 -25.06
C LEU A 36 6.14 15.40 -24.86
N PRO A 37 6.95 15.57 -25.94
CA PRO A 37 8.39 15.73 -25.81
C PRO A 37 8.79 16.80 -24.79
N ASN A 38 9.75 16.48 -23.92
CA ASN A 38 10.24 17.33 -22.82
C ASN A 38 9.22 17.69 -21.73
N HIS A 39 8.06 17.01 -21.69
CA HIS A 39 7.05 17.19 -20.65
C HIS A 39 7.05 16.02 -19.65
N LYS A 40 6.40 16.24 -18.50
CA LYS A 40 6.22 15.25 -17.42
C LYS A 40 4.78 14.78 -17.34
N GLY A 41 4.58 13.54 -16.90
CA GLY A 41 3.26 13.03 -16.54
C GLY A 41 2.70 13.65 -15.25
N PHE A 42 1.46 13.31 -14.91
CA PHE A 42 0.74 13.82 -13.72
C PHE A 42 1.58 13.70 -12.42
N CYS A 43 2.20 12.55 -12.21
CA CYS A 43 3.01 12.27 -11.01
C CYS A 43 4.36 13.00 -10.97
N LYS A 44 4.76 13.72 -12.01
CA LYS A 44 6.06 14.39 -12.15
C LYS A 44 7.30 13.47 -12.07
N THR A 45 7.11 12.17 -11.91
CA THR A 45 8.22 11.20 -11.84
C THR A 45 8.56 10.57 -13.18
N ARG A 46 7.78 10.86 -14.21
CA ARG A 46 7.95 10.36 -15.58
C ARG A 46 8.10 11.54 -16.53
N MET A 47 9.11 11.48 -17.39
CA MET A 47 9.40 12.51 -18.39
C MET A 47 9.66 11.86 -19.74
N ASN A 48 9.08 12.46 -20.79
CA ASN A 48 9.41 12.12 -22.16
C ASN A 48 10.67 12.89 -22.59
N ILE A 49 11.72 12.17 -22.93
CA ILE A 49 12.96 12.72 -23.48
C ILE A 49 13.18 12.09 -24.85
N ASN A 50 13.03 12.87 -25.91
CA ASN A 50 13.25 12.45 -27.30
C ASN A 50 12.46 11.17 -27.69
N GLY A 51 11.16 11.14 -27.41
CA GLY A 51 10.28 10.00 -27.75
C GLY A 51 10.48 8.74 -26.90
N LYS A 52 11.20 8.85 -25.77
CA LYS A 52 11.39 7.80 -24.79
C LYS A 52 10.94 8.26 -23.40
N LEU A 53 10.31 7.36 -22.65
CA LEU A 53 9.87 7.66 -21.27
C LEU A 53 10.98 7.30 -20.26
N TYR A 54 11.31 8.27 -19.41
CA TYR A 54 12.29 8.08 -18.34
C TYR A 54 11.66 8.26 -16.96
N SER A 55 12.05 7.37 -16.03
CA SER A 55 11.88 7.58 -14.60
C SER A 55 12.84 8.68 -14.14
N LEU A 56 12.38 9.56 -13.25
CA LEU A 56 13.21 10.57 -12.59
C LEU A 56 13.51 10.20 -11.13
N VAL A 57 13.08 9.00 -10.71
CA VAL A 57 13.14 8.55 -9.31
C VAL A 57 13.74 7.16 -9.15
N TYR A 58 14.42 6.62 -10.14
CA TYR A 58 15.05 5.31 -10.07
C TYR A 58 16.09 5.29 -8.94
N GLY A 59 15.81 4.59 -7.85
CA GLY A 59 16.68 4.56 -6.66
C GLY A 59 16.82 5.90 -5.90
N ALA A 60 16.01 6.90 -6.23
CA ALA A 60 15.95 8.16 -5.49
C ALA A 60 15.08 7.99 -4.24
N ILE A 61 15.69 7.52 -3.15
CA ILE A 61 14.98 7.15 -1.94
C ILE A 61 14.81 8.37 -1.02
N SER A 62 13.57 8.66 -0.62
CA SER A 62 13.21 9.79 0.24
C SER A 62 13.17 9.45 1.73
N ALA A 63 12.83 8.20 2.08
CA ALA A 63 12.84 7.69 3.44
C ALA A 63 13.10 6.18 3.46
N VAL A 64 13.79 5.72 4.50
CA VAL A 64 14.06 4.29 4.78
C VAL A 64 13.96 4.07 6.28
N GLU A 65 13.16 3.10 6.72
CA GLU A 65 13.01 2.74 8.13
C GLU A 65 12.61 1.27 8.28
N SER A 66 13.18 0.56 9.26
CA SER A 66 12.63 -0.73 9.71
C SER A 66 11.36 -0.49 10.52
N ARG A 67 10.26 -1.13 10.14
CA ARG A 67 8.95 -0.93 10.76
C ARG A 67 8.17 -2.24 10.93
N PRO A 68 7.41 -2.40 12.04
CA PRO A 68 6.47 -3.49 12.17
C PRO A 68 5.48 -3.56 11.00
N ILE A 69 5.12 -4.77 10.59
CA ILE A 69 4.18 -4.95 9.46
C ILE A 69 2.77 -4.48 9.85
N GLU A 70 2.40 -4.53 11.12
CA GLU A 70 1.12 -4.09 11.65
C GLU A 70 0.89 -2.59 11.48
N ILE A 71 1.93 -1.74 11.47
CA ILE A 71 1.79 -0.29 11.24
C ILE A 71 1.33 0.02 9.80
N LYS A 72 1.47 -0.95 8.91
CA LYS A 72 1.11 -0.85 7.48
C LYS A 72 -0.28 -1.38 7.17
N PRO A 73 -1.17 -1.49 8.15
CA PRO A 73 -2.32 -2.40 8.33
C PRO A 73 -2.27 -3.67 7.47
N PHE A 74 -1.22 -4.48 7.72
CA PHE A 74 -1.16 -5.88 7.31
C PHE A 74 -1.34 -6.75 8.55
N PHE A 75 -2.57 -7.21 8.81
CA PHE A 75 -2.90 -7.96 10.02
C PHE A 75 -2.92 -9.47 9.82
N HIS A 76 -3.02 -9.92 8.57
CA HIS A 76 -3.00 -11.33 8.19
C HIS A 76 -1.77 -11.70 7.33
N TYR A 77 -0.79 -10.82 7.28
CA TYR A 77 0.41 -10.99 6.47
C TYR A 77 1.66 -10.94 7.36
N TRP A 78 2.38 -12.05 7.48
CA TRP A 78 3.60 -12.20 8.31
C TRP A 78 3.48 -11.56 9.70
N PRO A 79 2.49 -11.95 10.54
CA PRO A 79 2.19 -11.28 11.80
C PRO A 79 3.42 -11.19 12.72
N GLY A 80 3.67 -10.01 13.30
CA GLY A 80 4.79 -9.75 14.23
C GLY A 80 6.15 -9.52 13.56
N SER A 81 6.22 -9.56 12.23
CA SER A 81 7.45 -9.30 11.48
C SER A 81 7.76 -7.81 11.37
N THR A 82 9.00 -7.50 10.94
CA THR A 82 9.39 -6.16 10.48
C THR A 82 9.75 -6.18 9.01
N ALA A 83 9.60 -5.03 8.36
CA ALA A 83 10.02 -4.83 6.99
C ALA A 83 10.83 -3.55 6.85
N LEU A 84 11.94 -3.62 6.14
CA LEU A 84 12.61 -2.40 5.69
C LEU A 84 11.67 -1.68 4.74
N THR A 85 11.20 -0.52 5.19
CA THR A 85 10.21 0.29 4.49
C THR A 85 10.90 1.44 3.82
N PHE A 86 10.65 1.62 2.54
CA PHE A 86 11.27 2.68 1.75
C PHE A 86 10.25 3.41 0.87
N SER A 87 10.61 4.63 0.49
CA SER A 87 9.79 5.50 -0.37
C SER A 87 10.63 6.31 -1.34
N THR A 88 9.96 6.97 -2.27
CA THR A 88 10.52 8.00 -3.13
C THR A 88 9.68 9.29 -3.05
N TRP A 89 9.82 10.17 -4.01
CA TRP A 89 9.12 11.44 -4.10
C TRP A 89 7.87 11.35 -4.97
N SER A 90 6.87 12.19 -4.67
CA SER A 90 5.65 12.38 -5.46
C SER A 90 4.65 11.21 -5.39
N CYS A 91 3.50 11.36 -6.06
CA CYS A 91 2.39 10.42 -6.08
C CYS A 91 1.58 10.57 -7.38
N ASN A 92 0.88 9.53 -7.79
CA ASN A 92 -0.07 9.57 -8.91
C ASN A 92 -1.48 10.02 -8.49
N PHE A 93 -1.70 10.36 -7.19
CA PHE A 93 -2.90 11.01 -6.66
C PHE A 93 -2.58 12.37 -6.08
N ASP A 94 -3.63 13.21 -5.94
CA ASP A 94 -3.53 14.54 -5.31
C ASP A 94 -4.51 14.67 -4.13
N CYS A 95 -4.46 13.71 -3.20
CA CYS A 95 -5.33 13.73 -2.03
C CYS A 95 -5.04 14.93 -1.14
N ILE A 96 -6.08 15.72 -0.80
CA ILE A 96 -5.94 16.97 -0.03
C ILE A 96 -5.71 16.74 1.48
N TRP A 97 -5.94 15.51 1.99
CA TRP A 97 -5.67 15.10 3.38
C TRP A 97 -4.42 14.22 3.54
N CYS A 98 -3.46 14.31 2.62
CA CYS A 98 -2.31 13.40 2.63
C CYS A 98 -1.37 13.68 3.81
N GLN A 99 -1.31 12.76 4.78
CA GLN A 99 -0.39 12.86 5.92
C GLN A 99 1.09 12.84 5.52
N ASN A 100 1.41 12.23 4.37
CA ASN A 100 2.76 12.17 3.81
C ASN A 100 2.97 13.24 2.72
N SER A 101 2.32 14.40 2.81
CA SER A 101 2.40 15.46 1.81
C SER A 101 3.83 15.97 1.59
N HIS A 102 4.66 15.96 2.64
CA HIS A 102 6.09 16.31 2.59
C HIS A 102 6.93 15.39 1.69
N LEU A 103 6.42 14.20 1.32
CA LEU A 103 7.01 13.27 0.35
C LEU A 103 6.21 13.25 -0.96
N SER A 104 4.88 13.08 -0.85
CA SER A 104 4.00 12.82 -1.98
C SER A 104 3.66 14.04 -2.84
N LYS A 105 3.88 15.26 -2.34
CA LYS A 105 3.64 16.52 -3.06
C LYS A 105 4.92 17.21 -3.52
N VAL A 106 6.06 16.55 -3.32
CA VAL A 106 7.37 17.09 -3.73
C VAL A 106 7.73 16.57 -5.11
N GLU A 107 8.04 17.48 -6.02
CA GLU A 107 8.55 17.12 -7.36
C GLU A 107 9.99 16.61 -7.25
N PRO A 108 10.31 15.46 -7.86
CA PRO A 108 11.66 14.89 -7.78
C PRO A 108 12.70 15.79 -8.47
N LYS A 109 13.89 15.88 -7.84
CA LYS A 109 15.04 16.64 -8.34
C LYS A 109 16.23 15.69 -8.51
N PRO A 110 16.39 14.99 -9.66
CA PRO A 110 17.41 13.98 -9.86
C PRO A 110 18.83 14.43 -9.50
N ALA A 111 19.17 15.69 -9.82
CA ALA A 111 20.48 16.28 -9.51
C ALA A 111 20.77 16.43 -8.00
N LYS A 112 19.74 16.38 -7.14
CA LYS A 112 19.84 16.51 -5.67
C LYS A 112 19.50 15.22 -4.93
N SER A 113 19.10 14.18 -5.66
CA SER A 113 18.68 12.92 -5.07
C SER A 113 19.89 12.01 -4.90
N ARG A 114 20.07 11.46 -3.69
CA ARG A 114 21.00 10.36 -3.47
C ARG A 114 20.45 9.11 -4.16
N TYR A 115 21.26 8.48 -4.99
CA TYR A 115 20.94 7.19 -5.58
C TYR A 115 21.24 6.07 -4.57
N CYS A 116 20.32 5.11 -4.48
CA CYS A 116 20.47 3.87 -3.75
C CYS A 116 20.29 2.71 -4.74
N SER A 117 21.26 1.82 -4.80
CA SER A 117 21.16 0.63 -5.66
C SER A 117 20.18 -0.40 -5.10
N PRO A 118 19.64 -1.31 -5.92
CA PRO A 118 18.82 -2.42 -5.44
C PRO A 118 19.57 -3.32 -4.44
N GLU A 119 20.87 -3.47 -4.57
CA GLU A 119 21.74 -4.23 -3.67
C GLU A 119 21.79 -3.58 -2.29
N GLU A 120 22.07 -2.28 -2.24
CA GLU A 120 22.21 -1.52 -0.98
C GLU A 120 20.96 -1.62 -0.10
N ILE A 121 19.75 -1.56 -0.69
CA ILE A 121 18.51 -1.63 0.07
C ILE A 121 18.23 -3.05 0.60
N VAL A 122 18.55 -4.08 -0.17
CA VAL A 122 18.42 -5.48 0.26
C VAL A 122 19.42 -5.79 1.38
N GLU A 123 20.67 -5.35 1.24
CA GLU A 123 21.69 -5.51 2.29
C GLU A 123 21.33 -4.75 3.57
N ALA A 124 20.73 -3.56 3.43
CA ALA A 124 20.21 -2.82 4.59
C ALA A 124 19.12 -3.61 5.33
N ALA A 125 18.17 -4.22 4.62
CA ALA A 125 17.14 -5.07 5.23
C ALA A 125 17.74 -6.27 5.99
N LEU A 126 18.75 -6.91 5.43
CA LEU A 126 19.44 -8.04 6.07
C LEU A 126 20.23 -7.61 7.32
N ARG A 127 20.90 -6.45 7.26
CA ARG A 127 21.61 -5.88 8.44
C ARG A 127 20.67 -5.54 9.58
N GLU A 128 19.51 -4.96 9.26
CA GLU A 128 18.46 -4.63 10.25
C GLU A 128 17.69 -5.88 10.74
N ARG A 129 17.98 -7.05 10.17
CA ARG A 129 17.27 -8.32 10.45
C ARG A 129 15.78 -8.22 10.20
N ASP A 130 15.40 -7.47 9.16
CA ASP A 130 14.02 -7.41 8.68
C ASP A 130 13.63 -8.72 7.99
N ASP A 131 12.34 -9.06 8.10
CA ASP A 131 11.78 -10.28 7.48
C ASP A 131 11.32 -9.99 6.05
N GLY A 132 11.22 -8.71 5.68
CA GLY A 132 10.74 -8.32 4.37
C GLY A 132 11.12 -6.92 3.92
N LEU A 133 10.68 -6.61 2.69
CA LEU A 133 10.81 -5.33 2.01
C LEU A 133 9.43 -4.73 1.75
N CYS A 134 9.23 -3.48 2.12
CA CYS A 134 7.95 -2.80 1.92
C CYS A 134 8.14 -1.45 1.23
N ALA A 135 7.61 -1.29 0.03
CA ALA A 135 7.51 0.03 -0.57
C ALA A 135 6.21 0.72 -0.09
N SER A 136 6.35 1.90 0.54
CA SER A 136 5.27 2.56 1.28
C SER A 136 5.50 4.08 1.42
N PHE A 137 4.79 4.72 2.37
CA PHE A 137 4.72 6.14 2.72
C PHE A 137 4.03 7.02 1.67
N GLN A 138 4.55 7.09 0.46
CA GLN A 138 3.89 7.69 -0.71
C GLN A 138 3.34 6.58 -1.63
N GLU A 139 3.08 6.83 -2.91
CA GLU A 139 2.60 5.81 -3.82
C GLU A 139 3.75 5.02 -4.47
N PRO A 140 3.99 3.77 -4.07
CA PRO A 140 5.13 2.99 -4.56
C PRO A 140 5.06 2.65 -6.05
N THR A 141 3.89 2.70 -6.69
CA THR A 141 3.76 2.48 -8.14
C THR A 141 4.72 3.37 -8.94
N VAL A 142 4.96 4.62 -8.49
CA VAL A 142 5.86 5.53 -9.22
C VAL A 142 7.34 5.10 -9.15
N LEU A 143 7.69 4.15 -8.28
CA LEU A 143 9.04 3.62 -8.10
C LEU A 143 9.23 2.22 -8.75
N THR A 144 8.22 1.68 -9.42
CA THR A 144 8.16 0.28 -9.89
C THR A 144 9.39 -0.15 -10.69
N ASP A 145 9.94 0.69 -11.59
CA ASP A 145 11.11 0.31 -12.39
C ASP A 145 12.32 -0.10 -11.53
N TRP A 146 12.52 0.58 -10.40
CA TRP A 146 13.58 0.25 -9.45
C TRP A 146 13.19 -0.85 -8.46
N VAL A 147 11.91 -0.93 -8.09
CA VAL A 147 11.43 -1.94 -7.13
C VAL A 147 11.51 -3.35 -7.71
N ILE A 148 11.31 -3.53 -9.02
CA ILE A 148 11.41 -4.84 -9.68
C ILE A 148 12.75 -5.54 -9.39
N PRO A 149 13.93 -4.96 -9.66
CA PRO A 149 15.18 -5.59 -9.30
C PRO A 149 15.40 -5.74 -7.78
N VAL A 150 14.90 -4.81 -6.97
CA VAL A 150 14.93 -4.92 -5.49
C VAL A 150 14.17 -6.15 -5.01
N PHE A 151 12.94 -6.34 -5.47
CA PHE A 151 12.11 -7.47 -5.02
C PHE A 151 12.62 -8.81 -5.56
N LYS A 152 13.13 -8.86 -6.78
CA LYS A 152 13.82 -10.07 -7.31
C LYS A 152 14.97 -10.49 -6.40
N LYS A 153 15.84 -9.54 -6.03
CA LYS A 153 16.99 -9.81 -5.15
C LYS A 153 16.56 -10.14 -3.72
N GLY A 154 15.59 -9.39 -3.17
CA GLY A 154 15.09 -9.60 -1.81
C GLY A 154 14.40 -10.95 -1.64
N SER A 155 13.52 -11.33 -2.59
CA SER A 155 12.84 -12.62 -2.55
C SER A 155 13.82 -13.81 -2.71
N ALA A 156 14.86 -13.66 -3.51
CA ALA A 156 15.94 -14.65 -3.62
C ALA A 156 16.74 -14.83 -2.32
N LYS A 157 16.70 -13.84 -1.41
CA LYS A 157 17.29 -13.89 -0.06
C LYS A 157 16.28 -14.30 1.03
N GLY A 158 15.06 -14.69 0.65
CA GLY A 158 14.01 -15.12 1.57
C GLY A 158 13.21 -13.99 2.21
N LEU A 159 13.42 -12.73 1.82
CA LEU A 159 12.62 -11.60 2.29
C LEU A 159 11.26 -11.61 1.58
N TYR A 160 10.15 -11.40 2.33
CA TYR A 160 8.88 -11.13 1.70
C TYR A 160 8.85 -9.73 1.09
N CYS A 161 8.02 -9.51 0.06
CA CYS A 161 7.95 -8.25 -0.66
C CYS A 161 6.51 -7.76 -0.73
N CYS A 162 6.27 -6.51 -0.32
CA CYS A 162 4.92 -5.96 -0.30
C CYS A 162 4.83 -4.47 -0.64
N TYR A 163 3.63 -4.05 -1.07
CA TYR A 163 3.27 -2.66 -1.30
C TYR A 163 2.17 -2.19 -0.34
N VAL A 164 2.29 -0.95 0.09
CA VAL A 164 1.22 -0.13 0.66
C VAL A 164 0.85 0.92 -0.38
N SER A 165 -0.25 0.73 -1.09
CA SER A 165 -0.55 1.44 -2.33
C SER A 165 -1.99 1.98 -2.35
N ASN A 166 -2.23 3.00 -3.18
CA ASN A 166 -3.58 3.42 -3.55
C ASN A 166 -4.25 2.50 -4.59
N GLY A 167 -3.53 1.46 -5.05
CA GLY A 167 -4.06 0.45 -5.95
C GLY A 167 -4.26 0.89 -7.40
N TYR A 168 -3.76 2.06 -7.82
CA TYR A 168 -4.03 2.64 -9.14
C TYR A 168 -2.96 2.29 -10.20
N MET A 169 -2.21 1.23 -10.01
CA MET A 169 -1.29 0.68 -11.00
C MET A 169 -2.04 0.02 -12.16
N THR A 170 -1.39 -0.16 -13.31
CA THR A 170 -1.96 -0.95 -14.40
C THR A 170 -1.88 -2.45 -14.10
N LEU A 171 -2.65 -3.26 -14.83
CA LEU A 171 -2.56 -4.72 -14.70
C LEU A 171 -1.20 -5.24 -15.17
N GLU A 172 -0.58 -4.59 -16.15
CA GLU A 172 0.78 -4.88 -16.62
C GLU A 172 1.81 -4.68 -15.50
N ALA A 173 1.73 -3.53 -14.81
CA ALA A 173 2.59 -3.25 -13.66
C ALA A 173 2.36 -4.25 -12.52
N LEU A 174 1.10 -4.60 -12.24
CA LEU A 174 0.74 -5.57 -11.21
C LEU A 174 1.34 -6.96 -11.51
N ARG A 175 1.29 -7.44 -12.76
CA ARG A 175 1.92 -8.70 -13.18
C ARG A 175 3.43 -8.66 -13.02
N LEU A 176 4.10 -7.62 -13.53
CA LEU A 176 5.55 -7.48 -13.39
C LEU A 176 6.02 -7.47 -11.93
N LEU A 177 5.26 -6.82 -11.05
CA LEU A 177 5.54 -6.84 -9.61
C LEU A 177 5.36 -8.24 -9.01
N ARG A 178 4.33 -8.98 -9.43
CA ARG A 178 4.14 -10.39 -9.02
C ARG A 178 5.32 -11.26 -9.42
N ASP A 179 5.75 -11.13 -10.68
CA ASP A 179 6.86 -11.88 -11.26
C ASP A 179 8.22 -11.51 -10.62
N SER A 180 8.29 -10.33 -10.00
CA SER A 180 9.47 -9.89 -9.24
C SER A 180 9.52 -10.41 -7.80
N GLY A 181 8.52 -11.16 -7.34
CA GLY A 181 8.45 -11.72 -5.99
C GLY A 181 7.54 -10.96 -5.03
N MET A 182 6.85 -9.88 -5.48
CA MET A 182 5.85 -9.22 -4.64
C MET A 182 4.67 -10.16 -4.37
N ASN A 183 4.31 -10.34 -3.10
CA ASN A 183 3.22 -11.23 -2.70
C ASN A 183 2.25 -10.62 -1.69
N GLY A 184 2.52 -9.41 -1.18
CA GLY A 184 1.61 -8.65 -0.32
C GLY A 184 1.21 -7.32 -0.95
N LEU A 185 -0.08 -7.01 -0.96
CA LEU A 185 -0.62 -5.75 -1.47
C LEU A 185 -1.72 -5.22 -0.54
N LYS A 186 -1.40 -4.14 0.19
CA LYS A 186 -2.40 -3.38 0.93
C LYS A 186 -2.89 -2.25 0.04
N ILE A 187 -4.21 -2.14 -0.11
CA ILE A 187 -4.84 -1.14 -0.97
C ILE A 187 -5.65 -0.16 -0.14
N ASP A 188 -5.35 1.13 -0.29
CA ASP A 188 -6.15 2.21 0.27
C ASP A 188 -7.31 2.57 -0.66
N VAL A 189 -8.52 2.20 -0.29
CA VAL A 189 -9.76 2.68 -0.93
C VAL A 189 -10.23 3.94 -0.20
N LYS A 190 -10.34 5.05 -0.92
CA LYS A 190 -10.58 6.38 -0.31
C LYS A 190 -12.07 6.72 -0.13
N GLY A 191 -12.97 5.99 -0.78
CA GLY A 191 -14.41 6.21 -0.77
C GLY A 191 -15.03 5.82 -2.12
N ASP A 192 -16.10 6.51 -2.48
CA ASP A 192 -16.84 6.35 -3.73
C ASP A 192 -16.22 7.14 -4.90
N ALA A 193 -16.90 7.15 -6.04
CA ALA A 193 -16.46 7.86 -7.25
C ALA A 193 -16.39 9.38 -7.06
N GLU A 194 -17.31 9.95 -6.27
CA GLU A 194 -17.33 11.38 -5.97
C GLU A 194 -16.13 11.78 -5.12
N THR A 195 -15.82 11.02 -4.08
CA THR A 195 -14.63 11.19 -3.24
C THR A 195 -13.35 11.20 -4.07
N TYR A 196 -13.22 10.25 -4.99
CA TYR A 196 -12.04 10.18 -5.89
C TYR A 196 -11.96 11.37 -6.84
N ARG A 197 -13.09 11.76 -7.42
CA ARG A 197 -13.16 12.91 -8.35
C ARG A 197 -12.80 14.20 -7.65
N LYS A 198 -13.39 14.47 -6.50
CA LYS A 198 -13.31 15.74 -5.77
C LYS A 198 -12.02 15.90 -4.98
N TYR A 199 -11.55 14.83 -4.35
CA TYR A 199 -10.49 14.91 -3.34
C TYR A 199 -9.20 14.15 -3.67
N CYS A 200 -9.20 13.25 -4.67
CA CYS A 200 -8.04 12.41 -5.00
C CYS A 200 -7.44 12.70 -6.38
N GLY A 201 -7.67 13.91 -6.91
CA GLY A 201 -7.15 14.35 -8.20
C GLY A 201 -7.82 13.65 -9.40
N GLY A 202 -9.12 13.30 -9.29
CA GLY A 202 -9.91 12.75 -10.39
C GLY A 202 -9.51 11.32 -10.81
N ALA A 203 -9.06 10.50 -9.87
CA ALA A 203 -8.80 9.08 -10.15
C ALA A 203 -10.11 8.29 -10.24
N ASP A 204 -10.08 7.16 -10.96
CA ASP A 204 -11.23 6.26 -11.14
C ASP A 204 -11.17 5.11 -10.12
N VAL A 205 -12.10 5.08 -9.16
CA VAL A 205 -12.19 4.05 -8.12
C VAL A 205 -12.45 2.64 -8.71
N GLU A 206 -13.08 2.55 -9.88
CA GLU A 206 -13.33 1.27 -10.55
C GLU A 206 -12.03 0.53 -10.89
N LYS A 207 -10.98 1.28 -11.26
CA LYS A 207 -9.65 0.72 -11.51
C LYS A 207 -9.01 0.18 -10.24
N VAL A 208 -9.24 0.84 -9.09
CA VAL A 208 -8.73 0.39 -7.78
C VAL A 208 -9.39 -0.93 -7.38
N TRP A 209 -10.72 -1.02 -7.45
CA TRP A 209 -11.45 -2.24 -7.13
C TRP A 209 -11.14 -3.39 -8.10
N ARG A 210 -11.05 -3.10 -9.40
CA ARG A 210 -10.58 -4.07 -10.39
C ARG A 210 -9.21 -4.64 -9.99
N ASN A 211 -8.28 -3.78 -9.61
CA ASN A 211 -6.93 -4.20 -9.23
C ASN A 211 -6.92 -5.02 -7.94
N ALA A 212 -7.77 -4.71 -6.96
CA ALA A 212 -7.94 -5.53 -5.76
C ALA A 212 -8.40 -6.95 -6.11
N ARG A 213 -9.40 -7.09 -6.99
CA ARG A 213 -9.90 -8.36 -7.49
C ARG A 213 -8.83 -9.13 -8.27
N GLU A 214 -8.18 -8.49 -9.24
CA GLU A 214 -7.18 -9.14 -10.08
C GLU A 214 -5.92 -9.53 -9.29
N ALA A 215 -5.49 -8.72 -8.31
CA ALA A 215 -4.41 -9.08 -7.40
C ALA A 215 -4.72 -10.40 -6.65
N LYS A 216 -5.93 -10.56 -6.14
CA LYS A 216 -6.33 -11.82 -5.50
C LYS A 216 -6.27 -13.02 -6.46
N LYS A 217 -6.74 -12.85 -7.70
CA LYS A 217 -6.66 -13.90 -8.73
C LYS A 217 -5.22 -14.26 -9.07
N MET A 218 -4.31 -13.29 -9.03
CA MET A 218 -2.86 -13.49 -9.21
C MET A 218 -2.16 -14.11 -8.00
N GLY A 219 -2.89 -14.40 -6.90
CA GLY A 219 -2.35 -15.00 -5.70
C GLY A 219 -1.62 -14.04 -4.75
N TYR A 220 -1.90 -12.76 -4.83
CA TYR A 220 -1.46 -11.81 -3.81
C TYR A 220 -2.23 -12.01 -2.50
N HIS A 221 -1.55 -11.81 -1.38
CA HIS A 221 -2.23 -11.46 -0.15
C HIS A 221 -2.73 -10.02 -0.25
N VAL A 222 -4.04 -9.82 -0.12
CA VAL A 222 -4.67 -8.49 -0.22
C VAL A 222 -5.33 -8.11 1.08
N GLU A 223 -5.06 -6.90 1.58
CA GLU A 223 -5.84 -6.26 2.65
C GLU A 223 -6.34 -4.89 2.17
N ILE A 224 -7.58 -4.56 2.51
CA ILE A 224 -8.21 -3.30 2.11
C ILE A 224 -8.26 -2.35 3.31
N VAL A 225 -7.86 -1.11 3.10
CA VAL A 225 -7.92 -0.06 4.11
C VAL A 225 -8.77 1.10 3.59
N ASN A 226 -9.73 1.53 4.39
CA ASN A 226 -10.45 2.77 4.19
C ASN A 226 -10.05 3.77 5.28
N LEU A 227 -9.48 4.89 4.90
CA LEU A 227 -9.36 6.05 5.78
C LEU A 227 -10.73 6.71 5.83
N VAL A 228 -11.40 6.61 6.97
CA VAL A 228 -12.70 7.24 7.18
C VAL A 228 -12.49 8.72 7.49
N VAL A 229 -12.86 9.59 6.57
CA VAL A 229 -12.59 11.03 6.61
C VAL A 229 -13.88 11.78 6.94
N THR A 230 -13.87 12.55 8.01
CA THR A 230 -15.03 13.32 8.50
C THR A 230 -15.57 14.24 7.41
N ASP A 231 -16.91 14.20 7.20
CA ASP A 231 -17.67 14.96 6.19
C ASP A 231 -17.28 14.67 4.73
N VAL A 232 -16.66 13.51 4.47
CA VAL A 232 -16.27 13.11 3.10
C VAL A 232 -16.78 11.72 2.74
N ASN A 233 -16.49 10.71 3.57
CA ASN A 233 -16.82 9.31 3.33
C ASN A 233 -17.22 8.58 4.62
N ASP A 234 -17.61 9.34 5.68
CA ASP A 234 -17.96 8.81 6.99
C ASP A 234 -19.48 8.64 7.19
N ASP A 235 -20.28 8.98 6.19
CA ASP A 235 -21.72 8.72 6.19
C ASP A 235 -22.04 7.24 5.95
N GLU A 236 -23.27 6.84 6.32
CA GLU A 236 -23.70 5.45 6.30
C GLU A 236 -23.81 4.89 4.87
N GLU A 237 -24.20 5.70 3.91
CA GLU A 237 -24.37 5.28 2.52
C GLU A 237 -23.01 4.97 1.88
N CYS A 238 -22.02 5.84 2.04
CA CYS A 238 -20.67 5.65 1.56
C CYS A 238 -20.01 4.42 2.20
N LEU A 239 -20.15 4.26 3.53
CA LEU A 239 -19.61 3.10 4.26
C LEU A 239 -20.27 1.80 3.81
N ARG A 240 -21.60 1.78 3.60
CA ARG A 240 -22.33 0.61 3.09
C ARG A 240 -21.88 0.24 1.69
N GLY A 241 -21.82 1.20 0.77
CA GLY A 241 -21.37 0.99 -0.59
C GLY A 241 -19.94 0.44 -0.66
N LEU A 242 -19.04 0.93 0.20
CA LEU A 242 -17.68 0.41 0.31
C LEU A 242 -17.66 -1.04 0.81
N ILE A 243 -18.46 -1.38 1.83
CA ILE A 243 -18.54 -2.73 2.39
C ILE A 243 -19.10 -3.72 1.35
N GLU A 244 -20.18 -3.37 0.68
CA GLU A 244 -20.78 -4.19 -0.40
C GLU A 244 -19.78 -4.42 -1.53
N ARG A 245 -19.07 -3.36 -1.92
CA ARG A 245 -18.05 -3.46 -2.95
C ARG A 245 -16.86 -4.32 -2.52
N HIS A 246 -16.41 -4.20 -1.27
CA HIS A 246 -15.38 -5.06 -0.69
C HIS A 246 -15.78 -6.54 -0.79
N LEU A 247 -16.99 -6.89 -0.34
CA LEU A 247 -17.49 -8.26 -0.38
C LEU A 247 -17.57 -8.81 -1.81
N LYS A 248 -18.05 -8.00 -2.75
CA LYS A 248 -18.17 -8.36 -4.18
C LYS A 248 -16.80 -8.59 -4.83
N GLU A 249 -15.85 -7.69 -4.62
CA GLU A 249 -14.58 -7.68 -5.37
C GLU A 249 -13.50 -8.54 -4.70
N THR A 250 -13.50 -8.62 -3.37
CA THR A 250 -12.42 -9.29 -2.64
C THR A 250 -12.89 -10.44 -1.76
N GLY A 251 -14.20 -10.53 -1.50
CA GLY A 251 -14.82 -11.59 -0.72
C GLY A 251 -14.69 -11.43 0.80
N PRO A 252 -15.48 -12.20 1.57
CA PRO A 252 -15.67 -12.00 3.00
C PRO A 252 -14.42 -12.25 3.86
N ALA A 253 -13.48 -13.07 3.37
CA ALA A 253 -12.27 -13.44 4.11
C ALA A 253 -11.10 -12.46 3.95
N THR A 254 -11.22 -11.48 3.05
CA THR A 254 -10.20 -10.42 2.90
C THR A 254 -10.33 -9.43 4.05
N PRO A 255 -9.23 -9.09 4.76
CA PRO A 255 -9.29 -8.11 5.84
C PRO A 255 -9.69 -6.72 5.36
N LEU A 256 -10.60 -6.07 6.10
CA LEU A 256 -11.07 -4.70 5.87
C LEU A 256 -10.78 -3.84 7.10
N HIS A 257 -10.04 -2.76 6.92
CA HIS A 257 -9.64 -1.85 7.98
C HIS A 257 -10.33 -0.50 7.82
N PHE A 258 -11.00 -0.01 8.86
CA PHE A 258 -11.49 1.35 8.98
C PHE A 258 -10.52 2.15 9.82
N THR A 259 -9.79 3.07 9.20
CA THR A 259 -8.71 3.81 9.84
C THR A 259 -9.16 5.24 10.17
N ARG A 260 -8.88 5.67 11.40
CA ARG A 260 -9.21 7.01 11.87
C ARG A 260 -8.40 8.05 11.12
N TYR A 261 -9.09 9.05 10.56
CA TYR A 261 -8.49 10.24 9.97
C TYR A 261 -8.10 11.23 11.06
N TYR A 262 -7.01 11.95 10.83
CA TYR A 262 -6.59 13.16 11.55
C TYR A 262 -6.29 14.27 10.53
N PRO A 263 -6.52 15.56 10.90
CA PRO A 263 -6.23 16.71 10.03
C PRO A 263 -4.81 16.67 9.49
N ALA A 264 -4.66 16.84 8.18
CA ALA A 264 -3.37 16.85 7.51
C ALA A 264 -3.42 17.62 6.19
N TYR A 265 -2.30 18.22 5.82
CA TYR A 265 -2.06 18.95 4.58
C TYR A 265 -3.07 20.10 4.38
N LYS A 266 -3.97 20.00 3.40
CA LYS A 266 -4.95 21.04 3.04
C LYS A 266 -6.35 20.76 3.61
N PHE A 267 -6.53 19.71 4.39
CA PHE A 267 -7.83 19.29 4.90
C PHE A 267 -7.81 19.30 6.43
N HIS A 268 -8.69 20.11 7.03
CA HIS A 268 -8.64 20.45 8.46
C HIS A 268 -9.90 20.08 9.22
N ASN A 269 -10.82 19.30 8.63
CA ASN A 269 -11.98 18.77 9.35
C ASN A 269 -11.52 18.02 10.61
N PRO A 270 -12.35 17.98 11.67
CA PRO A 270 -11.96 17.31 12.91
C PRO A 270 -11.67 15.83 12.71
N PRO A 271 -10.85 15.20 13.57
CA PRO A 271 -10.58 13.77 13.52
C PRO A 271 -11.89 12.97 13.55
N THR A 272 -11.93 11.86 12.81
CA THR A 272 -13.08 10.96 12.80
C THR A 272 -13.43 10.52 14.22
N LYS A 273 -14.71 10.57 14.57
CA LYS A 273 -15.20 10.09 15.87
C LYS A 273 -15.01 8.56 15.96
N VAL A 274 -14.55 8.06 17.10
CA VAL A 274 -14.37 6.61 17.30
C VAL A 274 -15.68 5.85 17.10
N LYS A 275 -16.81 6.41 17.54
CA LYS A 275 -18.15 5.84 17.33
C LYS A 275 -18.50 5.63 15.84
N THR A 276 -18.04 6.52 14.93
CA THR A 276 -18.23 6.34 13.49
C THR A 276 -17.47 5.10 12.98
N LEU A 277 -16.24 4.91 13.47
CA LEU A 277 -15.44 3.71 13.11
C LEU A 277 -16.05 2.44 13.70
N GLU A 278 -16.52 2.47 14.95
CA GLU A 278 -17.24 1.35 15.58
C GLU A 278 -18.49 0.98 14.78
N LYS A 279 -19.29 1.98 14.35
CA LYS A 279 -20.45 1.78 13.46
C LYS A 279 -20.04 1.12 12.14
N ALA A 280 -18.97 1.59 11.48
CA ALA A 280 -18.48 0.99 10.24
C ALA A 280 -18.06 -0.46 10.45
N TYR A 281 -17.37 -0.78 11.55
CA TYR A 281 -17.01 -2.14 11.92
C TYR A 281 -18.24 -3.03 12.08
N GLU A 282 -19.24 -2.60 12.85
CA GLU A 282 -20.48 -3.36 13.08
C GLU A 282 -21.27 -3.56 11.77
N MET A 283 -21.34 -2.55 10.91
CA MET A 283 -21.93 -2.67 9.58
C MET A 283 -21.21 -3.74 8.74
N ALA A 284 -19.89 -3.74 8.73
CA ALA A 284 -19.09 -4.73 8.00
C ALA A 284 -19.32 -6.14 8.54
N LYS A 285 -19.35 -6.31 9.88
CA LYS A 285 -19.65 -7.60 10.52
C LYS A 285 -21.06 -8.09 10.18
N LYS A 286 -22.07 -7.22 10.25
CA LYS A 286 -23.44 -7.55 9.89
C LYS A 286 -23.60 -7.92 8.42
N ALA A 287 -22.84 -7.29 7.53
CA ALA A 287 -22.82 -7.60 6.11
C ALA A 287 -22.07 -8.90 5.76
N GLY A 288 -21.34 -9.51 6.71
CA GLY A 288 -20.65 -10.78 6.52
C GLY A 288 -19.13 -10.68 6.30
N VAL A 289 -18.52 -9.52 6.51
CA VAL A 289 -17.04 -9.40 6.51
C VAL A 289 -16.49 -10.16 7.71
N LEU A 290 -15.70 -11.20 7.46
CA LEU A 290 -15.18 -12.08 8.52
C LEU A 290 -14.12 -11.38 9.38
N TYR A 291 -13.28 -10.55 8.76
CA TYR A 291 -12.16 -9.86 9.40
C TYR A 291 -12.23 -8.36 9.17
N SER A 292 -12.82 -7.65 10.10
CA SER A 292 -12.88 -6.19 10.11
C SER A 292 -12.05 -5.64 11.27
N TYR A 293 -11.41 -4.47 11.07
CA TYR A 293 -10.50 -3.85 12.03
C TYR A 293 -10.69 -2.35 12.11
N LEU A 294 -10.31 -1.77 13.27
CA LEU A 294 -10.11 -0.35 13.42
C LEU A 294 -8.61 -0.04 13.41
N GLY A 295 -8.23 1.03 12.70
CA GLY A 295 -6.86 1.57 12.68
C GLY A 295 -6.78 2.98 13.29
N ASN A 296 -5.61 3.37 13.78
CA ASN A 296 -5.34 4.64 14.44
C ASN A 296 -6.19 4.90 15.71
N VAL A 297 -6.59 3.84 16.42
CA VAL A 297 -7.30 3.88 17.71
C VAL A 297 -6.61 2.91 18.65
N HIS A 298 -5.51 3.35 19.26
CA HIS A 298 -4.63 2.50 20.05
C HIS A 298 -5.33 1.81 21.21
N GLY A 299 -5.12 0.49 21.34
CA GLY A 299 -5.68 -0.33 22.42
C GLY A 299 -7.14 -0.68 22.24
N HIS A 300 -7.75 -0.36 21.11
CA HIS A 300 -9.17 -0.68 20.89
C HIS A 300 -9.34 -2.18 20.67
N LYS A 301 -10.46 -2.76 21.24
CA LYS A 301 -10.76 -4.20 21.10
C LYS A 301 -10.79 -4.69 19.65
N TYR A 302 -11.15 -3.84 18.69
CA TYR A 302 -11.25 -4.17 17.27
C TYR A 302 -9.91 -4.06 16.49
N GLU A 303 -8.77 -3.87 17.17
CA GLU A 303 -7.44 -4.14 16.63
C GLU A 303 -7.08 -5.64 16.69
N ASN A 304 -7.84 -6.43 17.46
CA ASN A 304 -7.59 -7.85 17.66
C ASN A 304 -8.23 -8.70 16.56
N THR A 305 -7.60 -9.84 16.25
CA THR A 305 -8.19 -10.85 15.36
C THR A 305 -8.98 -11.87 16.17
N TYR A 306 -10.23 -12.07 15.79
CA TYR A 306 -11.13 -13.06 16.39
C TYR A 306 -11.47 -14.15 15.39
N CYS A 307 -11.64 -15.38 15.89
CA CYS A 307 -12.12 -16.49 15.08
C CYS A 307 -13.56 -16.21 14.62
N PRO A 308 -13.85 -16.25 13.29
CA PRO A 308 -15.20 -15.95 12.80
C PRO A 308 -16.22 -17.04 13.13
N SER A 309 -15.76 -18.24 13.55
CA SER A 309 -16.62 -19.38 13.89
C SER A 309 -16.96 -19.44 15.39
N CYS A 310 -15.96 -19.27 16.27
CA CYS A 310 -16.18 -19.50 17.72
C CYS A 310 -15.91 -18.28 18.60
N GLY A 311 -15.54 -17.13 18.00
CA GLY A 311 -15.29 -15.87 18.73
C GLY A 311 -13.98 -15.85 19.52
N GLU A 312 -13.16 -16.91 19.52
CA GLU A 312 -11.87 -16.93 20.24
C GLU A 312 -10.97 -15.78 19.78
N LYS A 313 -10.34 -15.08 20.73
CA LYS A 313 -9.35 -14.05 20.44
C LYS A 313 -8.03 -14.72 20.00
N LEU A 314 -7.79 -14.73 18.70
CA LEU A 314 -6.66 -15.41 18.07
C LEU A 314 -5.36 -14.60 18.13
N ILE A 315 -5.43 -13.32 17.78
CA ILE A 315 -4.27 -12.44 17.79
C ILE A 315 -4.63 -11.19 18.58
N GLN A 316 -3.96 -11.00 19.69
CA GLN A 316 -4.14 -9.82 20.52
C GLN A 316 -3.03 -8.81 20.19
N ARG A 317 -3.45 -7.59 19.86
CA ARG A 317 -2.54 -6.48 19.56
C ARG A 317 -2.63 -5.40 20.63
N LEU A 318 -1.50 -4.78 20.90
CA LEU A 318 -1.40 -3.55 21.68
C LEU A 318 -0.56 -2.56 20.85
N GLY A 319 -1.23 -1.64 20.19
CA GLY A 319 -0.63 -0.84 19.11
C GLY A 319 -0.13 -1.76 17.99
N TYR A 320 1.15 -1.62 17.64
CA TYR A 320 1.77 -2.42 16.56
C TYR A 320 2.47 -3.70 17.04
N ARG A 321 2.22 -4.14 18.28
CA ARG A 321 2.84 -5.33 18.87
C ARG A 321 1.82 -6.43 19.04
N ILE A 322 2.18 -7.67 18.69
CA ILE A 322 1.42 -8.85 19.02
C ILE A 322 1.84 -9.30 20.42
N VAL A 323 0.87 -9.26 21.36
CA VAL A 323 1.09 -9.69 22.76
C VAL A 323 0.60 -11.11 23.03
N ARG A 324 -0.27 -11.65 22.15
CA ARG A 324 -0.77 -13.02 22.22
C ARG A 324 -1.10 -13.53 20.83
N TYR A 325 -0.70 -14.78 20.54
CA TYR A 325 -0.97 -15.44 19.28
C TYR A 325 -1.51 -16.86 19.52
N ARG A 326 -2.70 -17.14 19.03
CA ARG A 326 -3.46 -18.40 19.19
C ARG A 326 -3.93 -18.96 17.84
N VAL A 327 -3.04 -18.95 16.88
CA VAL A 327 -3.24 -19.62 15.61
C VAL A 327 -2.15 -20.67 15.48
N THR A 328 -2.49 -21.88 15.08
CA THR A 328 -1.55 -22.98 14.90
C THR A 328 -0.63 -22.75 13.69
N ASP A 329 0.43 -23.52 13.57
CA ASP A 329 1.38 -23.41 12.45
C ASP A 329 0.71 -23.74 11.10
N ASP A 330 -0.29 -24.64 11.10
CA ASP A 330 -1.16 -24.95 9.95
C ASP A 330 -2.33 -23.94 9.78
N LYS A 331 -2.22 -22.76 10.43
CA LYS A 331 -3.12 -21.60 10.29
C LYS A 331 -4.57 -21.88 10.70
N LYS A 332 -4.77 -22.59 11.79
CA LYS A 332 -6.09 -22.88 12.36
C LYS A 332 -6.30 -22.25 13.72
N CYS A 333 -7.55 -21.99 14.05
CA CYS A 333 -7.97 -21.57 15.38
C CYS A 333 -7.64 -22.69 16.40
N THR A 334 -6.90 -22.37 17.46
CA THR A 334 -6.53 -23.34 18.50
C THR A 334 -7.73 -23.90 19.28
N LYS A 335 -8.92 -23.26 19.22
CA LYS A 335 -10.12 -23.69 19.93
C LYS A 335 -11.04 -24.57 19.08
N CYS A 336 -11.31 -24.18 17.83
CA CYS A 336 -12.31 -24.87 17.01
C CYS A 336 -11.79 -25.42 15.66
N GLY A 337 -10.49 -25.28 15.37
CA GLY A 337 -9.90 -25.79 14.13
C GLY A 337 -10.24 -25.01 12.86
N LYS A 338 -11.01 -23.93 12.94
CA LYS A 338 -11.35 -23.11 11.76
C LYS A 338 -10.10 -22.56 11.10
N SER A 339 -9.95 -22.75 9.80
CA SER A 339 -8.84 -22.17 9.02
C SER A 339 -8.90 -20.63 9.01
N ILE A 340 -7.75 -19.99 9.22
CA ILE A 340 -7.57 -18.53 9.28
C ILE A 340 -6.68 -18.11 8.10
N PRO A 341 -7.06 -17.15 7.27
CA PRO A 341 -6.34 -16.77 6.05
C PRO A 341 -5.10 -15.92 6.36
N ILE A 342 -4.07 -16.54 6.94
CA ILE A 342 -2.79 -15.89 7.23
C ILE A 342 -1.76 -16.29 6.18
N THR A 343 -1.09 -15.31 5.59
CA THR A 343 0.05 -15.48 4.70
C THR A 343 1.35 -15.36 5.49
N GLY A 344 2.32 -16.23 5.19
CA GLY A 344 3.58 -16.29 5.93
C GLY A 344 3.42 -17.03 7.27
N ARG A 345 4.25 -16.67 8.24
CA ARG A 345 4.26 -17.23 9.59
C ARG A 345 4.29 -16.13 10.65
N HIS A 346 3.92 -16.44 11.88
CA HIS A 346 4.10 -15.52 13.01
C HIS A 346 5.59 -15.43 13.37
N ILE A 347 6.10 -14.21 13.43
CA ILE A 347 7.46 -13.90 13.86
C ILE A 347 7.41 -13.45 15.33
N ARG A 348 7.95 -14.27 16.21
CA ARG A 348 8.10 -13.89 17.63
C ARG A 348 9.36 -13.05 17.78
N ARG A 349 9.18 -11.77 18.09
CA ARG A 349 10.29 -10.90 18.49
C ARG A 349 10.28 -10.74 20.00
N CYS A 350 11.39 -11.05 20.67
CA CYS A 350 11.55 -10.70 22.08
C CYS A 350 11.41 -9.18 22.21
N PRO A 351 10.69 -8.69 23.24
CA PRO A 351 10.73 -7.28 23.57
C PRO A 351 12.20 -6.90 23.78
N SER A 352 12.65 -5.85 23.08
CA SER A 352 13.92 -5.24 23.46
C SER A 352 13.78 -4.80 24.94
N PRO A 353 14.74 -5.12 25.83
CA PRO A 353 14.66 -4.70 27.23
C PRO A 353 14.72 -3.17 27.38
N PHE A 354 14.86 -2.42 26.27
CA PHE A 354 15.03 -0.96 26.24
C PHE A 354 13.89 -0.21 25.50
N LEU A 355 12.71 -0.83 25.29
CA LEU A 355 11.51 -0.15 24.76
C LEU A 355 10.32 -0.32 25.70
#